data_fb3a33b3a7e077d9434787c84c06e357
#
_entry.id   fb3a33b3a7e077d9434787c84c06e357
#
_cell.length_a   1.000
_cell.length_b   1.000
_cell.length_c   1.000
_cell.angle_alpha   90.00
_cell.angle_beta   90.00
_cell.angle_gamma   90.00
#
_symmetry.space_group_name_H-M   'P 1'
#
loop_
_entity.id
_entity.type
_entity.pdbx_description
1 polymer ?
#
loop_
_entity_poly.entity_id
_entity_poly.type
_entity_poly.pdbx_seq_one_letter_code
_entity_poly.pdbx_strand_id
1 'polypeptide(L)'
;MTLAFVALIAGLALLVWSADKFVDGAAATARYAGMPPLLIGMVIIGFGTSAPEMVVSALAASQGNPGLALGNAYGSNITNIALILGLTALISPIAVASQVVRKEIPILLGITLLSGALLIDGRLDSTDALILGAVFLVLMGWSIWAGMHGKGDALDVDTEESISSEGMSLKSAIIWLIVGLVLLIGASRLLVWGAVTIAQALGISDLVIGLTIVAVGTSLPELASSLIAIRKNEHDLALGNVLGSNLFNTLAVVGIAAGIAPLDVAPEVLSRDWSIMMGLTLLLLVMCLGRKGQGRISRLEGGILLAIFVAYTGWLLTSQFI
;
A
#
# COMPACT_ATOMS: atom_id res chain seq x y z
N MET A 1 -9.41 16.42 25.12
CA MET A 1 -8.91 15.08 25.50
C MET A 1 -10.00 14.00 25.39
N THR A 2 -11.11 14.05 26.12
CA THR A 2 -12.16 13.00 26.07
C THR A 2 -12.63 12.69 24.65
N LEU A 3 -12.92 13.72 23.83
CA LEU A 3 -13.34 13.55 22.44
C LEU A 3 -12.25 12.86 21.59
N ALA A 4 -10.98 13.16 21.83
CA ALA A 4 -9.87 12.55 21.10
C ALA A 4 -9.72 11.05 21.46
N PHE A 5 -9.89 10.66 22.71
CA PHE A 5 -9.91 9.25 23.11
C PHE A 5 -11.12 8.52 22.53
N VAL A 6 -12.31 9.15 22.54
CA VAL A 6 -13.51 8.57 21.90
C VAL A 6 -13.28 8.40 20.40
N ALA A 7 -12.70 9.40 19.71
CA ALA A 7 -12.40 9.32 18.29
C ALA A 7 -11.37 8.22 17.98
N LEU A 8 -10.35 8.04 18.81
CA LEU A 8 -9.34 6.98 18.65
C LEU A 8 -9.98 5.59 18.78
N ILE A 9 -10.78 5.36 19.82
CA ILE A 9 -11.44 4.06 20.05
C ILE A 9 -12.50 3.79 18.97
N ALA A 10 -13.37 4.77 18.70
CA ALA A 10 -14.40 4.66 17.68
C ALA A 10 -13.82 4.53 16.28
N GLY A 11 -12.75 5.29 15.96
CA GLY A 11 -12.00 5.20 14.73
C GLY A 11 -11.41 3.81 14.53
N LEU A 12 -10.78 3.23 15.56
CA LEU A 12 -10.22 1.87 15.47
C LEU A 12 -11.31 0.80 15.25
N ALA A 13 -12.40 0.87 16.00
CA ALA A 13 -13.52 -0.06 15.87
C ALA A 13 -14.15 0.03 14.46
N LEU A 14 -14.37 1.26 13.98
CA LEU A 14 -14.93 1.51 12.65
C LEU A 14 -13.95 1.08 11.55
N LEU A 15 -12.62 1.28 11.72
CA LEU A 15 -11.58 0.88 10.79
C LEU A 15 -11.63 -0.64 10.56
N VAL A 16 -11.63 -1.43 11.63
CA VAL A 16 -11.66 -2.90 11.56
C VAL A 16 -12.96 -3.39 10.93
N TRP A 17 -14.10 -2.83 11.33
CA TRP A 17 -15.40 -3.21 10.79
C TRP A 17 -15.55 -2.83 9.30
N SER A 18 -15.13 -1.63 8.92
CA SER A 18 -15.21 -1.19 7.51
C SER A 18 -14.25 -1.95 6.61
N ALA A 19 -13.05 -2.31 7.12
CA ALA A 19 -12.12 -3.18 6.40
C ALA A 19 -12.71 -4.57 6.14
N ASP A 20 -13.41 -5.16 7.11
CA ASP A 20 -14.11 -6.44 6.95
C ASP A 20 -15.13 -6.39 5.80
N LYS A 21 -15.98 -5.34 5.78
CA LYS A 21 -17.00 -5.16 4.73
C LYS A 21 -16.40 -4.82 3.37
N PHE A 22 -15.32 -4.04 3.35
CA PHE A 22 -14.60 -3.69 2.14
C PHE A 22 -13.97 -4.92 1.48
N VAL A 23 -13.29 -5.77 2.25
CA VAL A 23 -12.67 -7.01 1.76
C VAL A 23 -13.74 -8.00 1.28
N ASP A 24 -14.87 -8.15 2.00
CA ASP A 24 -16.01 -8.97 1.54
C ASP A 24 -16.55 -8.48 0.19
N GLY A 25 -16.75 -7.16 0.06
CA GLY A 25 -17.21 -6.55 -1.19
C GLY A 25 -16.22 -6.76 -2.35
N ALA A 26 -14.92 -6.62 -2.07
CA ALA A 26 -13.85 -6.83 -3.03
C ALA A 26 -13.79 -8.29 -3.51
N ALA A 27 -13.75 -9.25 -2.58
CA ALA A 27 -13.71 -10.68 -2.90
C ALA A 27 -14.95 -11.14 -3.69
N ALA A 28 -16.13 -10.66 -3.29
CA ALA A 28 -17.36 -10.97 -4.03
C ALA A 28 -17.37 -10.34 -5.43
N THR A 29 -16.89 -9.09 -5.57
CA THR A 29 -16.80 -8.41 -6.88
C THR A 29 -15.83 -9.13 -7.81
N ALA A 30 -14.68 -9.61 -7.29
CA ALA A 30 -13.71 -10.42 -8.01
C ALA A 30 -14.36 -11.63 -8.68
N ARG A 31 -15.14 -12.37 -7.90
CA ARG A 31 -15.85 -13.56 -8.40
C ARG A 31 -16.84 -13.23 -9.51
N TYR A 32 -17.66 -12.19 -9.33
CA TYR A 32 -18.64 -11.79 -10.36
C TYR A 32 -17.98 -11.25 -11.64
N ALA A 33 -16.84 -10.59 -11.51
CA ALA A 33 -16.09 -10.06 -12.64
C ALA A 33 -15.26 -11.13 -13.37
N GLY A 34 -15.12 -12.34 -12.81
CA GLY A 34 -14.22 -13.37 -13.33
C GLY A 34 -12.75 -12.92 -13.30
N MET A 35 -12.42 -11.97 -12.43
CA MET A 35 -11.05 -11.44 -12.27
C MET A 35 -10.33 -12.22 -11.18
N PRO A 36 -9.04 -12.55 -11.39
CA PRO A 36 -8.24 -13.16 -10.33
C PRO A 36 -8.20 -12.28 -9.06
N PRO A 37 -8.27 -12.86 -7.84
CA PRO A 37 -8.23 -12.11 -6.58
C PRO A 37 -7.02 -11.17 -6.47
N LEU A 38 -5.85 -11.60 -6.94
CA LEU A 38 -4.63 -10.76 -6.98
C LEU A 38 -4.87 -9.46 -7.78
N LEU A 39 -5.51 -9.55 -8.95
CA LEU A 39 -5.77 -8.37 -9.78
C LEU A 39 -6.76 -7.40 -9.13
N ILE A 40 -7.79 -7.91 -8.47
CA ILE A 40 -8.73 -7.08 -7.67
C ILE A 40 -7.98 -6.40 -6.51
N GLY A 41 -7.12 -7.14 -5.81
CA GLY A 41 -6.25 -6.58 -4.78
C GLY A 41 -5.40 -5.45 -5.33
N MET A 42 -4.74 -5.66 -6.45
CA MET A 42 -3.87 -4.66 -7.06
C MET A 42 -4.63 -3.44 -7.60
N VAL A 43 -5.69 -3.66 -8.38
CA VAL A 43 -6.33 -2.57 -9.15
C VAL A 43 -7.41 -1.86 -8.33
N ILE A 44 -8.28 -2.59 -7.63
CA ILE A 44 -9.43 -1.99 -6.95
C ILE A 44 -9.09 -1.64 -5.50
N ILE A 45 -8.55 -2.60 -4.75
CA ILE A 45 -8.23 -2.35 -3.35
C ILE A 45 -7.05 -1.38 -3.28
N GLY A 46 -5.93 -1.66 -3.98
CA GLY A 46 -4.75 -0.79 -3.98
C GLY A 46 -5.05 0.63 -4.44
N PHE A 47 -5.85 0.84 -5.50
CA PHE A 47 -6.29 2.18 -5.89
C PHE A 47 -7.09 2.88 -4.80
N GLY A 48 -8.08 2.17 -4.24
CA GLY A 48 -8.97 2.76 -3.26
C GLY A 48 -8.25 3.15 -1.96
N THR A 49 -7.38 2.30 -1.47
CA THR A 49 -6.63 2.55 -0.24
C THR A 49 -5.53 3.59 -0.44
N SER A 50 -4.92 3.69 -1.63
CA SER A 50 -3.93 4.73 -1.96
C SER A 50 -4.54 6.09 -2.35
N ALA A 51 -5.87 6.24 -2.35
CA ALA A 51 -6.50 7.54 -2.61
C ALA A 51 -6.10 8.63 -1.61
N PRO A 52 -5.97 8.39 -0.30
CA PRO A 52 -5.44 9.38 0.63
C PRO A 52 -4.04 9.86 0.26
N GLU A 53 -3.15 8.97 -0.14
CA GLU A 53 -1.78 9.28 -0.56
C GLU A 53 -1.77 10.18 -1.80
N MET A 54 -2.63 9.90 -2.78
CA MET A 54 -2.78 10.75 -3.97
C MET A 54 -3.20 12.17 -3.60
N VAL A 55 -4.18 12.31 -2.70
CA VAL A 55 -4.68 13.62 -2.26
C VAL A 55 -3.61 14.37 -1.46
N VAL A 56 -2.95 13.71 -0.51
CA VAL A 56 -1.90 14.32 0.33
C VAL A 56 -0.74 14.81 -0.54
N SER A 57 -0.22 13.97 -1.46
CA SER A 57 0.89 14.36 -2.33
C SER A 57 0.50 15.44 -3.34
N ALA A 58 -0.72 15.41 -3.89
CA ALA A 58 -1.23 16.47 -4.77
C ALA A 58 -1.32 17.81 -4.04
N LEU A 59 -1.84 17.83 -2.81
CA LEU A 59 -1.91 19.03 -1.98
C LEU A 59 -0.52 19.54 -1.60
N ALA A 60 0.39 18.65 -1.21
CA ALA A 60 1.77 19.00 -0.89
C ALA A 60 2.49 19.64 -2.09
N ALA A 61 2.36 19.05 -3.28
CA ALA A 61 2.92 19.60 -4.51
C ALA A 61 2.32 20.97 -4.83
N SER A 62 0.99 21.15 -4.73
CA SER A 62 0.33 22.44 -4.96
C SER A 62 0.74 23.54 -3.98
N GLN A 63 1.21 23.16 -2.79
CA GLN A 63 1.72 24.08 -1.76
C GLN A 63 3.24 24.29 -1.84
N GLY A 64 3.91 23.73 -2.86
CA GLY A 64 5.35 23.86 -3.04
C GLY A 64 6.16 23.09 -1.98
N ASN A 65 5.65 21.95 -1.50
CA ASN A 65 6.32 21.07 -0.53
C ASN A 65 6.69 19.71 -1.15
N PRO A 66 7.76 19.66 -1.99
CA PRO A 66 8.18 18.42 -2.65
C PRO A 66 8.62 17.33 -1.67
N GLY A 67 9.25 17.72 -0.56
CA GLY A 67 9.68 16.78 0.46
C GLY A 67 8.52 15.99 1.07
N LEU A 68 7.38 16.66 1.34
CA LEU A 68 6.18 15.98 1.82
C LEU A 68 5.55 15.09 0.74
N ALA A 69 5.51 15.55 -0.52
CA ALA A 69 4.92 14.78 -1.61
C ALA A 69 5.67 13.47 -1.87
N LEU A 70 7.01 13.53 -2.00
CA LEU A 70 7.86 12.36 -2.25
C LEU A 70 8.01 11.50 -1.00
N GLY A 71 8.13 12.11 0.18
CA GLY A 71 8.18 11.41 1.47
C GLY A 71 6.91 10.59 1.72
N ASN A 72 5.74 11.13 1.40
CA ASN A 72 4.48 10.38 1.47
C ASN A 72 4.49 9.18 0.51
N ALA A 73 4.84 9.35 -0.77
CA ALA A 73 4.82 8.28 -1.76
C ALA A 73 5.83 7.14 -1.44
N TYR A 74 7.10 7.48 -1.23
CA TYR A 74 8.15 6.47 -0.95
C TYR A 74 8.06 5.93 0.48
N GLY A 75 7.68 6.77 1.44
CA GLY A 75 7.44 6.37 2.82
C GLY A 75 6.29 5.35 2.93
N SER A 76 5.19 5.56 2.19
CA SER A 76 4.09 4.59 2.12
C SER A 76 4.54 3.28 1.48
N ASN A 77 5.39 3.29 0.46
CA ASN A 77 5.95 2.05 -0.12
C ASN A 77 6.80 1.27 0.88
N ILE A 78 7.64 1.97 1.65
CA ILE A 78 8.45 1.36 2.72
C ILE A 78 7.51 0.79 3.80
N THR A 79 6.50 1.55 4.21
CA THR A 79 5.49 1.13 5.18
C THR A 79 4.74 -0.11 4.70
N ASN A 80 4.31 -0.13 3.44
CA ASN A 80 3.57 -1.25 2.85
C ASN A 80 4.37 -2.55 2.86
N ILE A 81 5.65 -2.53 2.45
CA ILE A 81 6.48 -3.73 2.44
C ILE A 81 6.95 -4.06 3.87
N ALA A 82 7.51 -3.11 4.60
CA ALA A 82 8.20 -3.42 5.84
C ALA A 82 7.24 -3.55 7.05
N LEU A 83 6.25 -2.64 7.18
CA LEU A 83 5.29 -2.69 8.28
C LEU A 83 4.11 -3.61 7.94
N ILE A 84 3.42 -3.35 6.81
CA ILE A 84 2.15 -4.04 6.52
C ILE A 84 2.39 -5.52 6.22
N LEU A 85 3.23 -5.88 5.24
CA LEU A 85 3.55 -7.29 5.00
C LEU A 85 4.28 -7.90 6.20
N GLY A 86 5.16 -7.15 6.87
CA GLY A 86 5.86 -7.60 8.06
C GLY A 86 4.91 -8.03 9.17
N LEU A 87 4.00 -7.15 9.56
CA LEU A 87 3.01 -7.42 10.61
C LEU A 87 2.02 -8.50 10.20
N THR A 88 1.55 -8.44 8.95
CA THR A 88 0.60 -9.41 8.40
C THR A 88 1.19 -10.82 8.38
N ALA A 89 2.43 -10.99 7.89
CA ALA A 89 3.13 -12.27 7.86
C ALA A 89 3.51 -12.80 9.27
N LEU A 90 3.76 -11.89 10.21
CA LEU A 90 4.01 -12.25 11.62
C LEU A 90 2.76 -12.90 12.26
N ILE A 91 1.58 -12.35 11.97
CA ILE A 91 0.29 -12.87 12.44
C ILE A 91 -0.02 -14.20 11.74
N SER A 92 -0.02 -14.22 10.42
CA SER A 92 -0.24 -15.42 9.61
C SER A 92 0.67 -15.41 8.39
N PRO A 93 1.45 -16.50 8.18
CA PRO A 93 2.32 -16.60 7.01
C PRO A 93 1.54 -16.44 5.71
N ILE A 94 2.07 -15.68 4.77
CA ILE A 94 1.41 -15.32 3.52
C ILE A 94 1.83 -16.30 2.43
N ALA A 95 0.89 -17.03 1.85
CA ALA A 95 1.14 -17.82 0.65
C ALA A 95 1.34 -16.87 -0.54
N VAL A 96 2.30 -17.19 -1.41
CA VAL A 96 2.66 -16.35 -2.57
C VAL A 96 2.51 -17.18 -3.84
N ALA A 97 1.58 -16.77 -4.70
CA ALA A 97 1.39 -17.41 -6.00
C ALA A 97 2.62 -17.23 -6.90
N SER A 98 2.90 -18.22 -7.75
CA SER A 98 4.05 -18.18 -8.68
C SER A 98 4.00 -16.96 -9.63
N GLN A 99 2.82 -16.51 -9.99
CA GLN A 99 2.62 -15.30 -10.80
C GLN A 99 3.19 -14.07 -10.13
N VAL A 100 3.01 -13.90 -8.82
CA VAL A 100 3.54 -12.76 -8.06
C VAL A 100 5.06 -12.68 -8.20
N VAL A 101 5.74 -13.81 -8.04
CA VAL A 101 7.21 -13.90 -8.12
C VAL A 101 7.73 -13.67 -9.53
N ARG A 102 7.04 -14.23 -10.54
CA ARG A 102 7.51 -14.21 -11.93
C ARG A 102 7.12 -12.97 -12.71
N LYS A 103 6.07 -12.25 -12.27
CA LYS A 103 5.51 -11.12 -13.01
C LYS A 103 5.42 -9.87 -12.14
N GLU A 104 4.68 -9.91 -11.03
CA GLU A 104 4.28 -8.70 -10.32
C GLU A 104 5.47 -8.04 -9.57
N ILE A 105 6.29 -8.82 -8.85
CA ILE A 105 7.49 -8.27 -8.16
C ILE A 105 8.55 -7.78 -9.17
N PRO A 106 8.86 -8.48 -10.28
CA PRO A 106 9.72 -7.94 -11.34
C PRO A 106 9.21 -6.63 -11.96
N ILE A 107 7.89 -6.49 -12.17
CA ILE A 107 7.29 -5.22 -12.61
C ILE A 107 7.54 -4.14 -11.56
N LEU A 108 7.25 -4.43 -10.28
CA LEU A 108 7.46 -3.48 -9.19
C LEU A 108 8.95 -3.06 -9.10
N LEU A 109 9.89 -3.99 -9.27
CA LEU A 109 11.32 -3.66 -9.36
C LEU A 109 11.63 -2.75 -10.56
N GLY A 110 11.07 -3.04 -11.72
CA GLY A 110 11.24 -2.23 -12.92
C GLY A 110 10.74 -0.80 -12.75
N ILE A 111 9.56 -0.60 -12.17
CA ILE A 111 9.03 0.75 -11.90
C ILE A 111 9.80 1.46 -10.79
N THR A 112 10.30 0.73 -9.79
CA THR A 112 11.17 1.30 -8.76
C THR A 112 12.49 1.77 -9.36
N LEU A 113 13.10 0.99 -10.27
CA LEU A 113 14.29 1.40 -11.01
C LEU A 113 14.02 2.62 -11.91
N LEU A 114 12.89 2.63 -12.61
CA LEU A 114 12.47 3.78 -13.42
C LEU A 114 12.37 5.03 -12.56
N SER A 115 11.68 4.96 -11.42
CA SER A 115 11.55 6.12 -10.54
C SER A 115 12.90 6.60 -10.03
N GLY A 116 13.83 5.69 -9.69
CA GLY A 116 15.19 6.05 -9.30
C GLY A 116 15.99 6.73 -10.42
N ALA A 117 15.83 6.26 -11.66
CA ALA A 117 16.47 6.88 -12.82
C ALA A 117 15.99 8.32 -13.05
N LEU A 118 14.70 8.58 -12.84
CA LEU A 118 14.13 9.93 -12.95
C LEU A 118 14.55 10.86 -11.79
N LEU A 119 14.98 10.31 -10.65
CA LEU A 119 15.45 11.12 -9.52
C LEU A 119 16.94 11.54 -9.64
N ILE A 120 17.72 11.00 -10.61
CA ILE A 120 19.19 11.19 -10.67
C ILE A 120 19.57 12.65 -10.91
N ASP A 121 18.81 13.40 -11.68
CA ASP A 121 19.07 14.80 -11.99
C ASP A 121 18.66 15.77 -10.86
N GLY A 122 18.07 15.24 -9.77
CA GLY A 122 17.66 16.01 -8.60
C GLY A 122 16.35 16.78 -8.80
N ARG A 123 15.57 16.48 -9.85
CA ARG A 123 14.31 17.14 -10.13
C ARG A 123 13.33 16.21 -10.83
N LEU A 124 12.05 16.32 -10.47
CA LEU A 124 10.97 15.70 -11.23
C LEU A 124 10.12 16.78 -11.87
N ASP A 125 10.00 16.74 -13.18
CA ASP A 125 9.25 17.73 -13.94
C ASP A 125 8.02 17.12 -14.67
N SER A 126 7.38 17.94 -15.51
CA SER A 126 6.19 17.50 -16.25
C SER A 126 6.50 16.38 -17.26
N THR A 127 7.74 16.26 -17.74
CA THR A 127 8.16 15.16 -18.63
C THR A 127 8.20 13.84 -17.85
N ASP A 128 8.75 13.87 -16.64
CA ASP A 128 8.77 12.71 -15.75
C ASP A 128 7.37 12.30 -15.34
N ALA A 129 6.50 13.29 -15.06
CA ALA A 129 5.09 13.05 -14.79
C ALA A 129 4.38 12.35 -15.96
N LEU A 130 4.65 12.75 -17.20
CA LEU A 130 4.11 12.09 -18.40
C LEU A 130 4.65 10.68 -18.57
N ILE A 131 5.95 10.46 -18.31
CA ILE A 131 6.56 9.11 -18.36
C ILE A 131 5.91 8.21 -17.31
N LEU A 132 5.84 8.65 -16.06
CA LEU A 132 5.23 7.87 -14.97
C LEU A 132 3.75 7.58 -15.25
N GLY A 133 2.99 8.59 -15.71
CA GLY A 133 1.58 8.44 -16.09
C GLY A 133 1.36 7.49 -17.26
N ALA A 134 2.18 7.58 -18.30
CA ALA A 134 2.12 6.68 -19.46
C ALA A 134 2.42 5.23 -19.06
N VAL A 135 3.49 5.00 -18.28
CA VAL A 135 3.84 3.67 -17.75
C VAL A 135 2.72 3.14 -16.86
N PHE A 136 2.14 3.98 -16.00
CA PHE A 136 0.99 3.62 -15.17
C PHE A 136 -0.19 3.12 -16.01
N LEU A 137 -0.63 3.92 -17.01
CA LEU A 137 -1.77 3.57 -17.86
C LEU A 137 -1.52 2.30 -18.67
N VAL A 138 -0.30 2.12 -19.22
CA VAL A 138 0.08 0.93 -19.98
C VAL A 138 0.08 -0.31 -19.08
N LEU A 139 0.71 -0.22 -17.91
CA LEU A 139 0.77 -1.35 -16.97
C LEU A 139 -0.60 -1.72 -16.43
N MET A 140 -1.43 -0.74 -16.05
CA MET A 140 -2.79 -0.99 -15.57
C MET A 140 -3.67 -1.59 -16.66
N GLY A 141 -3.65 -0.99 -17.86
CA GLY A 141 -4.40 -1.50 -19.00
C GLY A 141 -3.99 -2.93 -19.37
N TRP A 142 -2.67 -3.19 -19.40
CA TRP A 142 -2.16 -4.54 -19.68
C TRP A 142 -2.50 -5.54 -18.55
N SER A 143 -2.38 -5.16 -17.28
CA SER A 143 -2.71 -6.04 -16.16
C SER A 143 -4.19 -6.41 -16.16
N ILE A 144 -5.08 -5.45 -16.41
CA ILE A 144 -6.52 -5.70 -16.53
C ILE A 144 -6.81 -6.60 -17.73
N TRP A 145 -6.24 -6.28 -18.90
CA TRP A 145 -6.44 -7.07 -20.11
C TRP A 145 -5.93 -8.51 -19.94
N ALA A 146 -4.71 -8.68 -19.42
CA ALA A 146 -4.10 -9.98 -19.20
C ALA A 146 -4.85 -10.81 -18.14
N GLY A 147 -5.33 -10.18 -17.06
CA GLY A 147 -6.12 -10.84 -16.03
C GLY A 147 -7.49 -11.31 -16.54
N MET A 148 -8.09 -10.56 -17.47
CA MET A 148 -9.38 -10.95 -18.06
C MET A 148 -9.27 -12.00 -19.18
N HIS A 149 -8.09 -12.14 -19.82
CA HIS A 149 -7.87 -13.07 -20.93
C HIS A 149 -6.90 -14.21 -20.59
N GLY A 150 -6.26 -14.16 -19.42
CA GLY A 150 -5.39 -15.23 -18.92
C GLY A 150 -6.22 -16.49 -18.63
N LYS A 151 -5.84 -17.62 -19.20
CA LYS A 151 -6.28 -18.91 -18.68
C LYS A 151 -5.59 -19.09 -17.33
N GLY A 152 -6.38 -19.18 -16.25
CA GLY A 152 -5.84 -19.41 -14.90
C GLY A 152 -4.85 -20.58 -14.91
N ASP A 153 -3.72 -20.41 -14.21
CA ASP A 153 -2.82 -21.52 -13.93
C ASP A 153 -3.58 -22.60 -13.16
N ALA A 154 -3.24 -23.86 -13.36
CA ALA A 154 -3.95 -25.02 -12.78
C ALA A 154 -4.02 -24.99 -11.24
N LEU A 155 -3.32 -24.07 -10.57
CA LEU A 155 -3.40 -23.79 -9.12
C LEU A 155 -4.60 -22.90 -8.75
N ASP A 156 -5.20 -22.15 -9.70
CA ASP A 156 -6.41 -21.35 -9.46
C ASP A 156 -7.65 -22.22 -9.25
N VAL A 157 -7.65 -23.45 -9.75
CA VAL A 157 -8.80 -24.38 -9.66
C VAL A 157 -9.03 -24.89 -8.23
N ASP A 158 -7.95 -25.03 -7.42
CA ASP A 158 -8.07 -25.47 -6.02
C ASP A 158 -8.53 -24.33 -5.09
N THR A 159 -8.47 -23.07 -5.56
CA THR A 159 -8.90 -21.89 -4.78
C THR A 159 -10.40 -21.62 -4.93
N GLU A 160 -11.03 -22.09 -6.01
CA GLU A 160 -12.49 -21.94 -6.21
C GLU A 160 -13.33 -22.69 -5.18
N GLU A 161 -12.83 -23.80 -4.59
CA GLU A 161 -13.56 -24.56 -3.58
C GLU A 161 -13.48 -23.97 -2.15
N SER A 162 -12.54 -23.07 -1.87
CA SER A 162 -12.29 -22.58 -0.50
C SER A 162 -12.93 -21.23 -0.16
N ILE A 163 -13.54 -20.53 -1.13
CA ILE A 163 -14.15 -19.21 -0.86
C ILE A 163 -15.61 -19.38 -0.45
N SER A 164 -15.82 -19.74 0.81
CA SER A 164 -17.14 -19.76 1.44
C SER A 164 -17.60 -18.35 1.82
N SER A 165 -18.00 -17.55 0.84
CA SER A 165 -18.89 -16.42 1.12
C SER A 165 -20.24 -16.73 0.47
N GLU A 166 -21.11 -17.33 1.26
CA GLU A 166 -22.49 -17.57 0.91
C GLU A 166 -23.19 -16.27 0.47
N GLY A 167 -23.65 -16.24 -0.78
CA GLY A 167 -24.86 -15.50 -1.10
C GLY A 167 -24.83 -13.99 -1.26
N MET A 168 -23.67 -13.29 -1.31
CA MET A 168 -23.69 -11.84 -1.56
C MET A 168 -24.03 -11.55 -3.02
N SER A 169 -25.12 -10.80 -3.28
CA SER A 169 -25.47 -10.36 -4.64
C SER A 169 -24.43 -9.35 -5.18
N LEU A 170 -24.26 -9.29 -6.51
CA LEU A 170 -23.36 -8.32 -7.15
C LEU A 170 -23.64 -6.88 -6.69
N LYS A 171 -24.91 -6.50 -6.57
CA LYS A 171 -25.30 -5.17 -6.07
C LYS A 171 -24.78 -4.92 -4.66
N SER A 172 -24.94 -5.90 -3.77
CA SER A 172 -24.44 -5.82 -2.39
C SER A 172 -22.92 -5.80 -2.35
N ALA A 173 -22.25 -6.57 -3.20
CA ALA A 173 -20.78 -6.59 -3.32
C ALA A 173 -20.22 -5.19 -3.70
N ILE A 174 -20.80 -4.57 -4.74
CA ILE A 174 -20.40 -3.23 -5.18
C ILE A 174 -20.71 -2.17 -4.09
N ILE A 175 -21.87 -2.28 -3.41
CA ILE A 175 -22.21 -1.36 -2.32
C ILE A 175 -21.17 -1.47 -1.19
N TRP A 176 -20.84 -2.68 -0.74
CA TRP A 176 -19.88 -2.88 0.33
C TRP A 176 -18.45 -2.53 -0.07
N LEU A 177 -18.09 -2.72 -1.34
CA LEU A 177 -16.82 -2.25 -1.89
C LEU A 177 -16.71 -0.72 -1.78
N ILE A 178 -17.73 0.03 -2.22
CA ILE A 178 -17.69 1.50 -2.22
C ILE A 178 -17.88 2.06 -0.80
N VAL A 179 -18.93 1.64 -0.10
CA VAL A 179 -19.26 2.15 1.24
C VAL A 179 -18.20 1.73 2.25
N GLY A 180 -17.72 0.47 2.16
CA GLY A 180 -16.63 -0.02 2.99
C GLY A 180 -15.37 0.82 2.82
N LEU A 181 -14.97 1.14 1.59
CA LEU A 181 -13.82 2.00 1.29
C LEU A 181 -13.98 3.42 1.86
N VAL A 182 -15.13 4.06 1.62
CA VAL A 182 -15.38 5.42 2.14
C VAL A 182 -15.34 5.45 3.66
N LEU A 183 -15.95 4.47 4.32
CA LEU A 183 -15.92 4.35 5.78
C LEU A 183 -14.52 4.02 6.30
N LEU A 184 -13.75 3.18 5.60
CA LEU A 184 -12.38 2.82 5.93
C LEU A 184 -11.47 4.06 5.93
N ILE A 185 -11.53 4.87 4.89
CA ILE A 185 -10.79 6.14 4.78
C ILE A 185 -11.25 7.13 5.87
N GLY A 186 -12.55 7.26 6.09
CA GLY A 186 -13.10 8.13 7.12
C GLY A 186 -12.69 7.70 8.54
N ALA A 187 -12.68 6.40 8.81
CA ALA A 187 -12.25 5.82 10.07
C ALA A 187 -10.75 6.04 10.34
N SER A 188 -9.91 5.85 9.31
CA SER A 188 -8.48 6.16 9.37
C SER A 188 -8.23 7.62 9.75
N ARG A 189 -8.88 8.56 9.06
CA ARG A 189 -8.76 10.00 9.37
C ARG A 189 -9.22 10.34 10.80
N LEU A 190 -10.31 9.74 11.25
CA LEU A 190 -10.82 9.94 12.62
C LEU A 190 -9.83 9.43 13.67
N LEU A 191 -9.25 8.25 13.44
CA LEU A 191 -8.25 7.65 14.31
C LEU A 191 -6.99 8.51 14.38
N VAL A 192 -6.46 8.95 13.22
CA VAL A 192 -5.29 9.82 13.13
C VAL A 192 -5.53 11.15 13.84
N TRP A 193 -6.69 11.78 13.62
CA TRP A 193 -7.06 13.02 14.32
C TRP A 193 -7.05 12.84 15.84
N GLY A 194 -7.62 11.75 16.33
CA GLY A 194 -7.61 11.44 17.76
C GLY A 194 -6.20 11.24 18.31
N ALA A 195 -5.37 10.46 17.61
CA ALA A 195 -3.98 10.18 17.98
C ALA A 195 -3.11 11.45 17.99
N VAL A 196 -3.20 12.27 16.94
CA VAL A 196 -2.49 13.57 16.84
C VAL A 196 -2.88 14.51 17.97
N THR A 197 -4.20 14.65 18.23
CA THR A 197 -4.72 15.50 19.32
C THR A 197 -4.18 15.08 20.68
N ILE A 198 -4.09 13.76 20.94
CA ILE A 198 -3.54 13.24 22.20
C ILE A 198 -2.04 13.50 22.27
N ALA A 199 -1.29 13.24 21.20
CA ALA A 199 0.14 13.43 21.15
C ALA A 199 0.55 14.90 21.35
N GLN A 200 -0.16 15.84 20.73
CA GLN A 200 0.04 17.28 20.91
C GLN A 200 -0.22 17.70 22.37
N ALA A 201 -1.28 17.18 22.98
CA ALA A 201 -1.59 17.48 24.38
C ALA A 201 -0.57 16.88 25.37
N LEU A 202 0.19 15.84 24.95
CA LEU A 202 1.31 15.29 25.71
C LEU A 202 2.64 16.03 25.44
N GLY A 203 2.60 17.09 24.63
CA GLY A 203 3.79 17.91 24.31
C GLY A 203 4.72 17.30 23.26
N ILE A 204 4.26 16.31 22.49
CA ILE A 204 5.01 15.75 21.38
C ILE A 204 5.03 16.77 20.24
N SER A 205 6.20 17.02 19.64
CA SER A 205 6.34 18.01 18.58
C SER A 205 5.58 17.60 17.30
N ASP A 206 5.09 18.58 16.55
CA ASP A 206 4.39 18.36 15.27
C ASP A 206 5.26 17.63 14.25
N LEU A 207 6.58 17.83 14.28
CA LEU A 207 7.54 17.11 13.44
C LEU A 207 7.51 15.60 13.72
N VAL A 208 7.60 15.20 14.99
CA VAL A 208 7.56 13.79 15.39
C VAL A 208 6.19 13.18 15.06
N ILE A 209 5.11 13.92 15.29
CA ILE A 209 3.75 13.50 14.95
C ILE A 209 3.63 13.27 13.44
N GLY A 210 4.14 14.19 12.60
CA GLY A 210 4.11 14.08 11.15
C GLY A 210 4.89 12.87 10.63
N LEU A 211 6.12 12.66 11.13
CA LEU A 211 6.99 11.57 10.70
C LEU A 211 6.54 10.18 11.18
N THR A 212 5.67 10.11 12.18
CA THR A 212 5.22 8.83 12.77
C THR A 212 3.72 8.62 12.58
N ILE A 213 2.89 9.35 13.34
CA ILE A 213 1.44 9.10 13.41
C ILE A 213 0.76 9.39 12.07
N VAL A 214 1.12 10.50 11.42
CA VAL A 214 0.51 10.87 10.14
C VAL A 214 0.99 9.95 9.01
N ALA A 215 2.31 9.68 8.93
CA ALA A 215 2.90 8.83 7.90
C ALA A 215 2.34 7.39 7.93
N VAL A 216 2.24 6.79 9.13
CA VAL A 216 1.60 5.47 9.27
C VAL A 216 0.09 5.56 9.09
N GLY A 217 -0.51 6.69 9.49
CA GLY A 217 -1.95 6.90 9.47
C GLY A 217 -2.56 6.90 8.07
N THR A 218 -1.87 7.41 7.06
CA THR A 218 -2.35 7.35 5.66
C THR A 218 -2.37 5.92 5.13
N SER A 219 -1.48 5.04 5.59
CA SER A 219 -1.42 3.63 5.21
C SER A 219 -2.25 2.69 6.13
N LEU A 220 -3.07 3.23 7.04
CA LEU A 220 -3.96 2.41 7.87
C LEU A 220 -5.05 1.68 7.06
N PRO A 221 -5.63 2.25 5.98
CA PRO A 221 -6.54 1.52 5.12
C PRO A 221 -5.90 0.27 4.52
N GLU A 222 -4.66 0.37 4.02
CA GLU A 222 -3.89 -0.75 3.49
C GLU A 222 -3.62 -1.81 4.56
N LEU A 223 -3.20 -1.37 5.75
CA LEU A 223 -2.92 -2.27 6.87
C LEU A 223 -4.19 -3.03 7.28
N ALA A 224 -5.30 -2.32 7.50
CA ALA A 224 -6.54 -2.92 7.94
C ALA A 224 -7.09 -3.91 6.90
N SER A 225 -7.13 -3.53 5.62
CA SER A 225 -7.59 -4.40 4.52
C SER A 225 -6.71 -5.64 4.37
N SER A 226 -5.38 -5.49 4.43
CA SER A 226 -4.45 -6.63 4.34
C SER A 226 -4.59 -7.59 5.52
N LEU A 227 -4.73 -7.09 6.76
CA LEU A 227 -4.94 -7.93 7.94
C LEU A 227 -6.27 -8.70 7.87
N ILE A 228 -7.33 -8.06 7.43
CA ILE A 228 -8.63 -8.71 7.27
C ILE A 228 -8.60 -9.75 6.15
N ALA A 229 -7.98 -9.42 5.00
CA ALA A 229 -7.83 -10.36 3.89
C ALA A 229 -7.12 -11.65 4.35
N ILE A 230 -5.99 -11.53 5.06
CA ILE A 230 -5.28 -12.71 5.61
C ILE A 230 -6.13 -13.49 6.63
N ARG A 231 -6.89 -12.82 7.49
CA ARG A 231 -7.80 -13.51 8.42
C ARG A 231 -8.91 -14.30 7.70
N LYS A 232 -9.25 -13.90 6.47
CA LYS A 232 -10.20 -14.59 5.60
C LYS A 232 -9.55 -15.59 4.64
N ASN A 233 -8.25 -15.86 4.79
CA ASN A 233 -7.43 -16.68 3.91
C ASN A 233 -7.32 -16.16 2.47
N GLU A 234 -7.62 -14.87 2.25
CA GLU A 234 -7.50 -14.19 0.96
C GLU A 234 -6.08 -13.62 0.78
N HIS A 235 -5.08 -14.53 0.69
CA HIS A 235 -3.67 -14.15 0.62
C HIS A 235 -3.35 -13.29 -0.61
N ASP A 236 -3.95 -13.61 -1.75
CA ASP A 236 -3.75 -12.88 -3.01
C ASP A 236 -4.34 -11.47 -2.97
N LEU A 237 -5.48 -11.26 -2.27
CA LEU A 237 -6.01 -9.92 -2.02
C LEU A 237 -5.06 -9.09 -1.17
N ALA A 238 -4.47 -9.66 -0.11
CA ALA A 238 -3.53 -8.96 0.76
C ALA A 238 -2.24 -8.58 0.02
N LEU A 239 -1.65 -9.51 -0.75
CA LEU A 239 -0.48 -9.25 -1.57
C LEU A 239 -0.79 -8.25 -2.68
N GLY A 240 -1.90 -8.44 -3.38
CA GLY A 240 -2.36 -7.55 -4.43
C GLY A 240 -2.55 -6.12 -3.91
N ASN A 241 -3.16 -5.94 -2.73
CA ASN A 241 -3.28 -4.63 -2.09
C ASN A 241 -1.92 -3.95 -1.93
N VAL A 242 -0.94 -4.61 -1.31
CA VAL A 242 0.39 -4.04 -1.05
C VAL A 242 1.16 -3.76 -2.34
N LEU A 243 1.21 -4.72 -3.28
CA LEU A 243 1.90 -4.55 -4.56
C LEU A 243 1.24 -3.47 -5.42
N GLY A 244 -0.09 -3.44 -5.44
CA GLY A 244 -0.88 -2.43 -6.13
C GLY A 244 -0.64 -1.04 -5.55
N SER A 245 -0.75 -0.87 -4.23
CA SER A 245 -0.49 0.41 -3.55
C SER A 245 0.93 0.91 -3.82
N ASN A 246 1.95 0.03 -3.83
CA ASN A 246 3.31 0.43 -4.17
C ASN A 246 3.45 0.88 -5.63
N LEU A 247 2.75 0.23 -6.55
CA LEU A 247 2.70 0.63 -7.95
C LEU A 247 1.99 1.99 -8.10
N PHE A 248 0.83 2.18 -7.44
CA PHE A 248 0.11 3.45 -7.43
C PHE A 248 0.96 4.58 -6.84
N ASN A 249 1.60 4.35 -5.70
CA ASN A 249 2.44 5.35 -5.04
C ASN A 249 3.61 5.76 -5.92
N THR A 250 4.31 4.80 -6.54
CA THR A 250 5.48 5.09 -7.37
C THR A 250 5.12 5.77 -8.69
N LEU A 251 4.04 5.35 -9.36
CA LEU A 251 3.68 5.85 -10.68
C LEU A 251 2.63 6.96 -10.65
N ALA A 252 1.51 6.73 -9.95
CA ALA A 252 0.40 7.67 -9.97
C ALA A 252 0.61 8.80 -8.96
N VAL A 253 0.97 8.51 -7.71
CA VAL A 253 1.13 9.55 -6.67
C VAL A 253 2.29 10.48 -7.00
N VAL A 254 3.47 9.94 -7.35
CA VAL A 254 4.63 10.73 -7.76
C VAL A 254 4.34 11.46 -9.08
N GLY A 255 3.73 10.77 -10.07
CA GLY A 255 3.39 11.36 -11.36
C GLY A 255 2.39 12.51 -11.24
N ILE A 256 1.34 12.38 -10.41
CA ILE A 256 0.39 13.47 -10.14
C ILE A 256 1.10 14.64 -9.47
N ALA A 257 1.93 14.40 -8.46
CA ALA A 257 2.64 15.45 -7.75
C ALA A 257 3.58 16.23 -8.67
N ALA A 258 4.39 15.54 -9.49
CA ALA A 258 5.30 16.16 -10.47
C ALA A 258 4.53 16.87 -11.61
N GLY A 259 3.35 16.38 -11.96
CA GLY A 259 2.48 17.01 -12.98
C GLY A 259 1.79 18.30 -12.49
N ILE A 260 1.56 18.44 -11.18
CA ILE A 260 1.01 19.66 -10.57
C ILE A 260 2.06 20.75 -10.50
N ALA A 261 3.26 20.42 -10.01
CA ALA A 261 4.37 21.35 -9.91
C ALA A 261 5.69 20.58 -10.01
N PRO A 262 6.74 21.15 -10.64
CA PRO A 262 8.07 20.55 -10.57
C PRO A 262 8.53 20.35 -9.12
N LEU A 263 9.09 19.18 -8.82
CA LEU A 263 9.54 18.81 -7.49
C LEU A 263 11.07 18.81 -7.44
N ASP A 264 11.67 19.67 -6.64
CA ASP A 264 13.09 19.60 -6.35
C ASP A 264 13.33 18.42 -5.39
N VAL A 265 14.23 17.52 -5.77
CA VAL A 265 14.51 16.27 -5.07
C VAL A 265 15.71 16.44 -4.16
N ALA A 266 15.48 16.42 -2.86
CA ALA A 266 16.60 16.41 -1.90
C ALA A 266 17.43 15.13 -2.08
N PRO A 267 18.78 15.21 -1.98
CA PRO A 267 19.68 14.06 -2.17
C PRO A 267 19.32 12.85 -1.30
N GLU A 268 18.76 13.09 -0.12
CA GLU A 268 18.35 12.07 0.83
C GLU A 268 17.18 11.19 0.29
N VAL A 269 16.34 11.75 -0.57
CA VAL A 269 15.23 11.00 -1.18
C VAL A 269 15.77 9.84 -2.03
N LEU A 270 16.81 10.09 -2.83
CA LEU A 270 17.43 9.05 -3.65
C LEU A 270 18.35 8.14 -2.82
N SER A 271 19.25 8.73 -2.05
CA SER A 271 20.32 7.98 -1.34
C SER A 271 19.79 7.19 -0.15
N ARG A 272 18.72 7.64 0.51
CA ARG A 272 18.13 7.02 1.69
C ARG A 272 16.81 6.32 1.35
N ASP A 273 15.77 7.11 1.01
CA ASP A 273 14.39 6.61 0.98
C ASP A 273 14.16 5.66 -0.20
N TRP A 274 14.56 6.07 -1.41
CA TRP A 274 14.48 5.21 -2.58
C TRP A 274 15.37 3.96 -2.44
N SER A 275 16.59 4.11 -1.90
CA SER A 275 17.52 2.98 -1.70
C SER A 275 16.95 1.93 -0.74
N ILE A 276 16.30 2.35 0.34
CA ILE A 276 15.62 1.44 1.28
C ILE A 276 14.41 0.79 0.63
N MET A 277 13.58 1.54 -0.10
CA MET A 277 12.44 1.02 -0.84
C MET A 277 12.88 -0.03 -1.86
N MET A 278 13.95 0.23 -2.62
CA MET A 278 14.52 -0.73 -3.57
C MET A 278 15.07 -1.98 -2.85
N GLY A 279 15.81 -1.78 -1.77
CA GLY A 279 16.32 -2.89 -0.93
C GLY A 279 15.21 -3.77 -0.38
N LEU A 280 14.12 -3.18 0.10
CA LEU A 280 12.94 -3.91 0.57
C LEU A 280 12.22 -4.66 -0.57
N THR A 281 12.12 -4.07 -1.76
CA THR A 281 11.52 -4.73 -2.92
C THR A 281 12.36 -5.92 -3.38
N LEU A 282 13.70 -5.79 -3.39
CA LEU A 282 14.62 -6.90 -3.66
C LEU A 282 14.54 -7.98 -2.58
N LEU A 283 14.48 -7.59 -1.31
CA LEU A 283 14.33 -8.53 -0.20
C LEU A 283 13.02 -9.30 -0.30
N LEU A 284 11.92 -8.61 -0.66
CA LEU A 284 10.62 -9.24 -0.90
C LEU A 284 10.72 -10.29 -2.02
N LEU A 285 11.39 -9.98 -3.14
CA LEU A 285 11.63 -10.96 -4.20
C LEU A 285 12.35 -12.20 -3.67
N VAL A 286 13.42 -12.01 -2.90
CA VAL A 286 14.22 -13.12 -2.32
C VAL A 286 13.37 -13.97 -1.38
N MET A 287 12.57 -13.35 -0.51
CA MET A 287 11.66 -14.05 0.41
C MET A 287 10.60 -14.85 -0.34
N CYS A 288 10.07 -14.30 -1.44
CA CYS A 288 9.03 -14.95 -2.23
C CYS A 288 9.54 -16.06 -3.16
N LEU A 289 10.86 -16.14 -3.46
CA LEU A 289 11.43 -17.16 -4.36
C LEU A 289 11.29 -18.61 -3.86
N GLY A 290 10.97 -18.82 -2.61
CA GLY A 290 10.61 -20.10 -1.99
C GLY A 290 11.53 -21.29 -2.30
N ARG A 291 11.89 -22.10 -1.30
CA ARG A 291 12.83 -23.24 -1.47
C ARG A 291 12.27 -24.44 -2.25
N LYS A 292 10.97 -24.53 -2.57
CA LYS A 292 10.31 -25.72 -3.19
C LYS A 292 9.16 -25.39 -4.15
N GLY A 293 9.19 -24.24 -4.83
CA GLY A 293 8.18 -23.92 -5.86
C GLY A 293 6.89 -23.29 -5.35
N GLN A 294 6.60 -23.31 -4.06
CA GLN A 294 5.55 -22.50 -3.45
C GLN A 294 6.20 -21.38 -2.65
N GLY A 295 6.04 -20.12 -3.11
CA GLY A 295 6.50 -18.95 -2.41
C GLY A 295 5.70 -18.77 -1.11
N ARG A 296 6.37 -18.33 -0.05
CA ARG A 296 5.70 -18.04 1.21
C ARG A 296 6.51 -17.02 1.99
N ILE A 297 5.86 -15.98 2.48
CA ILE A 297 6.47 -15.09 3.47
C ILE A 297 6.18 -15.68 4.85
N SER A 298 7.22 -16.15 5.51
CA SER A 298 7.15 -16.78 6.85
C SER A 298 7.04 -15.73 7.96
N ARG A 299 6.69 -16.18 9.18
CA ARG A 299 6.68 -15.30 10.37
C ARG A 299 8.06 -14.69 10.67
N LEU A 300 9.14 -15.46 10.45
CA LEU A 300 10.51 -14.96 10.66
C LEU A 300 10.81 -13.81 9.68
N GLU A 301 10.48 -14.00 8.40
CA GLU A 301 10.65 -12.97 7.37
C GLU A 301 9.78 -11.74 7.66
N GLY A 302 8.54 -11.94 8.13
CA GLY A 302 7.68 -10.88 8.63
C GLY A 302 8.32 -10.10 9.79
N GLY A 303 8.94 -10.81 10.75
CA GLY A 303 9.70 -10.20 11.84
C GLY A 303 10.91 -9.39 11.37
N ILE A 304 11.63 -9.88 10.35
CA ILE A 304 12.76 -9.16 9.73
C ILE A 304 12.27 -7.87 9.07
N LEU A 305 11.20 -7.93 8.28
CA LEU A 305 10.61 -6.75 7.64
C LEU A 305 10.20 -5.70 8.68
N LEU A 306 9.53 -6.12 9.75
CA LEU A 306 9.11 -5.23 10.82
C LEU A 306 10.32 -4.60 11.57
N ALA A 307 11.38 -5.39 11.81
CA ALA A 307 12.61 -4.88 12.41
C ALA A 307 13.29 -3.81 11.52
N ILE A 308 13.29 -4.01 10.20
CA ILE A 308 13.80 -3.01 9.23
C ILE A 308 12.95 -1.73 9.31
N PHE A 309 11.61 -1.83 9.39
CA PHE A 309 10.74 -0.68 9.54
C PHE A 309 11.04 0.12 10.80
N VAL A 310 11.16 -0.56 11.94
CA VAL A 310 11.49 0.07 13.24
C VAL A 310 12.86 0.74 13.19
N ALA A 311 13.87 0.07 12.62
CA ALA A 311 15.21 0.62 12.48
C ALA A 311 15.23 1.85 11.57
N TYR A 312 14.55 1.80 10.42
CA TYR A 312 14.44 2.93 9.49
C TYR A 312 13.73 4.12 10.13
N THR A 313 12.57 3.88 10.76
CA THR A 313 11.81 4.95 11.44
C THR A 313 12.62 5.56 12.60
N GLY A 314 13.29 4.72 13.38
CA GLY A 314 14.18 5.18 14.46
C GLY A 314 15.33 6.02 13.93
N TRP A 315 15.95 5.62 12.82
CA TRP A 315 17.00 6.41 12.17
C TRP A 315 16.46 7.76 11.65
N LEU A 316 15.31 7.77 10.98
CA LEU A 316 14.67 9.01 10.53
C LEU A 316 14.43 9.98 11.68
N LEU A 317 13.88 9.49 12.80
CA LEU A 317 13.62 10.33 13.97
C LEU A 317 14.92 10.89 14.56
N THR A 318 15.95 10.06 14.72
CA THR A 318 17.22 10.51 15.29
C THR A 318 17.98 11.50 14.37
N SER A 319 17.91 11.31 13.04
CA SER A 319 18.57 12.20 12.07
C SER A 319 17.97 13.61 12.01
N GLN A 320 16.78 13.82 12.57
CA GLN A 320 16.16 15.15 12.66
C GLN A 320 16.61 15.94 13.90
N PHE A 321 17.26 15.28 14.87
CA PHE A 321 17.71 15.90 16.12
C PHE A 321 19.22 16.15 16.15
N ILE A 322 19.94 15.72 15.11
CA ILE A 322 21.38 15.94 14.91
C ILE A 322 21.59 16.97 13.81
#